data_1535444441682e53022ba07d661bed78
#
_entry.id   1535444441682e53022ba07d661bed78
#
_cell.length_a   1.000
_cell.length_b   1.000
_cell.length_c   1.000
_cell.angle_alpha   90.00
_cell.angle_beta   90.00
_cell.angle_gamma   90.00
#
_symmetry.space_group_name_H-M   'P 1'
#
loop_
_entity.id
_entity.type
_entity.pdbx_description
1 polymer ?
#
loop_
_entity_poly.entity_id
_entity_poly.type
_entity_poly.pdbx_seq_one_letter_code
_entity_poly.pdbx_strand_id
1 'polypeptide(L)'
;NKKRTINILNENNFVTEDCILITRTFLIKLKKILILSSEFKNNNNIDLTISSARPPIFWKDKEIVKQQIFNWEPEKIKKLIYKINKIELLIKKNMQNSVNLIKDFILEQLNSKTNN
;
A
#
# COMPACT_ATOMS: atom_id res chain seq x y z
N ASN A 1 3.40 12.32 1.45
CA ASN A 1 4.42 13.29 1.04
C ASN A 1 5.78 12.61 0.88
N LYS A 2 6.37 12.74 -0.30
CA LYS A 2 7.63 12.11 -0.68
C LYS A 2 8.79 12.52 0.23
N LYS A 3 8.95 13.82 0.46
CA LYS A 3 10.04 14.36 1.28
C LYS A 3 9.94 13.87 2.74
N ARG A 4 8.74 13.86 3.29
CA ARG A 4 8.51 13.37 4.64
C ARG A 4 8.81 11.89 4.76
N THR A 5 8.41 11.10 3.79
CA THR A 5 8.68 9.64 3.76
C THR A 5 10.18 9.38 3.76
N ILE A 6 10.95 10.09 2.95
CA ILE A 6 12.40 9.95 2.88
C ILE A 6 13.05 10.32 4.22
N ASN A 7 12.60 11.39 4.85
CA ASN A 7 13.14 11.82 6.14
C ASN A 7 12.90 10.76 7.22
N ILE A 8 11.70 10.19 7.28
CA ILE A 8 11.38 9.13 8.23
C ILE A 8 12.31 7.93 8.04
N LEU A 9 12.52 7.49 6.80
CA LEU A 9 13.40 6.37 6.50
C LEU A 9 14.86 6.65 6.89
N ASN A 10 15.33 7.88 6.76
CA ASN A 10 16.71 8.25 7.07
C ASN A 10 16.96 8.47 8.56
N GLU A 11 15.96 8.95 9.29
CA GLU A 11 16.09 9.27 10.71
C GLU A 11 15.97 8.05 11.62
N ASN A 12 15.31 6.99 11.17
CA ASN A 12 15.03 5.81 11.97
C ASN A 12 16.02 4.69 11.71
N ASN A 13 16.45 4.01 12.77
CA ASN A 13 17.25 2.80 12.68
C ASN A 13 16.32 1.61 12.49
N PHE A 14 16.01 1.30 11.24
CA PHE A 14 15.16 0.16 10.92
C PHE A 14 15.91 -1.15 11.15
N VAL A 15 15.27 -2.05 11.88
CA VAL A 15 15.69 -3.44 11.97
C VAL A 15 14.80 -4.30 11.06
N THR A 16 15.19 -5.54 10.83
CA THR A 16 14.46 -6.46 9.94
C THR A 16 12.99 -6.60 10.33
N GLU A 17 12.71 -6.67 11.63
CA GLU A 17 11.34 -6.78 12.14
C GLU A 17 10.49 -5.58 11.74
N ASP A 18 11.05 -4.37 11.79
CA ASP A 18 10.37 -3.15 11.38
C ASP A 18 10.05 -3.19 9.88
N CYS A 19 10.99 -3.68 9.07
CA CYS A 19 10.79 -3.83 7.64
C CYS A 19 9.65 -4.81 7.33
N ILE A 20 9.59 -5.93 8.04
CA ILE A 20 8.50 -6.90 7.89
C ILE A 20 7.16 -6.27 8.29
N LEU A 21 7.15 -5.52 9.38
CA LEU A 21 5.93 -4.84 9.83
C LEU A 21 5.43 -3.83 8.79
N ILE A 22 6.33 -3.06 8.19
CA ILE A 22 5.98 -2.11 7.13
C ILE A 22 5.36 -2.85 5.94
N THR A 23 5.98 -3.92 5.46
CA THR A 23 5.46 -4.67 4.32
C THR A 23 4.09 -5.27 4.61
N ARG A 24 3.89 -5.84 5.80
CA ARG A 24 2.60 -6.40 6.21
C ARG A 24 1.52 -5.33 6.31
N THR A 25 1.86 -4.16 6.83
CA THR A 25 0.92 -3.04 6.91
C THR A 25 0.45 -2.61 5.53
N PHE A 26 1.36 -2.49 4.56
CA PHE A 26 1.01 -2.20 3.18
C PHE A 26 0.12 -3.28 2.58
N LEU A 27 0.44 -4.56 2.81
CA LEU A 27 -0.34 -5.67 2.28
C LEU A 27 -1.78 -5.64 2.79
N ILE A 28 -1.96 -5.41 4.08
CA ILE A 28 -3.30 -5.34 4.68
C ILE A 28 -4.11 -4.21 4.03
N LYS A 29 -3.53 -3.03 3.90
CA LYS A 29 -4.19 -1.88 3.28
C LYS A 29 -4.53 -2.13 1.82
N LEU A 30 -3.58 -2.68 1.07
CA LEU A 30 -3.79 -2.97 -0.35
C LEU A 30 -4.88 -4.02 -0.57
N LYS A 31 -4.94 -5.04 0.26
CA LYS A 31 -5.98 -6.06 0.18
C LYS A 31 -7.36 -5.47 0.43
N LYS A 32 -7.49 -4.56 1.40
CA LYS A 32 -8.75 -3.86 1.66
C LYS A 32 -9.18 -3.03 0.46
N ILE A 33 -8.26 -2.26 -0.12
CA ILE A 33 -8.55 -1.45 -1.30
C ILE A 33 -8.91 -2.34 -2.50
N LEU A 34 -8.23 -3.48 -2.65
CA LEU A 34 -8.52 -4.43 -3.73
C LEU A 34 -9.97 -4.93 -3.64
N ILE A 35 -10.43 -5.30 -2.45
CA ILE A 35 -11.80 -5.75 -2.24
C ILE A 35 -12.79 -4.65 -2.64
N LEU A 36 -12.56 -3.43 -2.16
CA LEU A 36 -13.45 -2.30 -2.44
C LEU A 36 -13.42 -1.92 -3.92
N SER A 37 -12.25 -1.91 -4.55
CA SER A 37 -12.13 -1.61 -5.98
C SER A 37 -12.85 -2.66 -6.83
N SER A 38 -12.76 -3.92 -6.44
CA SER A 38 -13.44 -5.01 -7.14
C SER A 38 -14.96 -4.89 -7.00
N GLU A 39 -15.45 -4.57 -5.82
CA GLU A 39 -16.88 -4.34 -5.59
C GLU A 39 -17.40 -3.15 -6.38
N PHE A 40 -16.65 -2.05 -6.39
CA PHE A 40 -17.03 -0.86 -7.16
C PHE A 40 -17.08 -1.18 -8.66
N LYS A 41 -16.15 -1.94 -9.16
CA LYS A 41 -16.12 -2.34 -10.57
C LYS A 41 -17.36 -3.17 -10.93
N ASN A 42 -17.87 -3.96 -10.00
CA ASN A 42 -19.05 -4.79 -10.22
C ASN A 42 -20.36 -3.99 -10.12
N ASN A 43 -20.48 -3.07 -9.16
CA ASN A 43 -21.75 -2.37 -8.91
C ASN A 43 -21.80 -0.95 -9.48
N ASN A 44 -20.67 -0.36 -9.85
CA ASN A 44 -20.54 1.02 -10.36
C ASN A 44 -21.15 2.09 -9.44
N ASN A 45 -21.24 1.80 -8.15
CA ASN A 45 -21.79 2.71 -7.15
C ASN A 45 -20.83 2.87 -5.99
N ILE A 46 -20.09 3.99 -5.99
CA ILE A 46 -19.06 4.23 -4.98
C ILE A 46 -19.65 4.36 -3.58
N ASP A 47 -20.80 5.01 -3.45
CA ASP A 47 -21.41 5.21 -2.15
C ASP A 47 -21.90 3.89 -1.55
N LEU A 48 -22.48 3.03 -2.37
CA LEU A 48 -22.86 1.68 -1.94
C LEU A 48 -21.66 0.85 -1.55
N THR A 49 -20.58 0.90 -2.31
CA THR A 49 -19.34 0.20 -2.01
C THR A 49 -18.79 0.62 -0.64
N ILE A 50 -18.74 1.92 -0.38
CA ILE A 50 -18.24 2.46 0.88
C ILE A 50 -19.14 2.08 2.05
N SER A 51 -20.46 2.23 1.89
CA SER A 51 -21.43 1.98 2.96
C SER A 51 -21.55 0.51 3.33
N SER A 52 -21.32 -0.39 2.39
CA SER A 52 -21.40 -1.84 2.62
C SER A 52 -20.09 -2.48 3.05
N ALA A 53 -19.02 -1.71 3.16
CA ALA A 53 -17.71 -2.23 3.58
C ALA A 53 -17.75 -2.85 4.98
N ARG A 54 -17.04 -3.98 5.14
CA ARG A 54 -16.91 -4.64 6.43
C ARG A 54 -15.44 -5.02 6.67
N PRO A 55 -14.81 -4.55 7.76
CA PRO A 55 -15.40 -3.66 8.78
C PRO A 55 -15.76 -2.28 8.21
N PRO A 56 -16.69 -1.55 8.84
CA PRO A 56 -17.12 -0.24 8.33
C PRO A 56 -15.96 0.74 8.23
N ILE A 57 -16.01 1.57 7.19
CA ILE A 57 -15.00 2.61 6.98
C ILE A 57 -15.31 3.79 7.90
N PHE A 58 -14.29 4.26 8.64
CA PHE A 58 -14.43 5.44 9.48
C PHE A 58 -14.83 6.65 8.63
N TRP A 59 -15.83 7.42 9.10
CA TRP A 59 -16.42 8.47 8.28
C TRP A 59 -15.42 9.54 7.81
N LYS A 60 -14.36 9.80 8.59
CA LYS A 60 -13.31 10.76 8.21
C LYS A 60 -12.44 10.24 7.07
N ASP A 61 -12.38 8.94 6.88
CA ASP A 61 -11.55 8.31 5.86
C ASP A 61 -12.29 8.08 4.55
N LYS A 62 -13.60 8.29 4.50
CA LYS A 62 -14.42 7.98 3.32
C LYS A 62 -13.95 8.66 2.05
N GLU A 63 -13.61 9.94 2.10
CA GLU A 63 -13.15 10.65 0.92
C GLU A 63 -11.79 10.14 0.43
N ILE A 64 -10.88 9.84 1.36
CA ILE A 64 -9.57 9.27 1.02
C ILE A 64 -9.75 7.91 0.37
N VAL A 65 -10.60 7.06 0.92
CA VAL A 65 -10.87 5.72 0.38
C VAL A 65 -11.51 5.81 -1.00
N LYS A 66 -12.45 6.73 -1.22
CA LYS A 66 -13.04 6.96 -2.54
C LYS A 66 -11.97 7.29 -3.57
N GLN A 67 -11.06 8.20 -3.25
CA GLN A 67 -9.97 8.58 -4.14
C GLN A 67 -9.05 7.40 -4.45
N GLN A 68 -8.75 6.58 -3.44
CA GLN A 68 -7.94 5.39 -3.63
C GLN A 68 -8.62 4.40 -4.59
N ILE A 69 -9.92 4.19 -4.44
CA ILE A 69 -10.69 3.31 -5.32
C ILE A 69 -10.68 3.82 -6.76
N PHE A 70 -10.86 5.13 -6.97
CA PHE A 70 -10.84 5.72 -8.30
C PHE A 70 -9.46 5.70 -8.95
N ASN A 71 -8.39 5.87 -8.16
CA ASN A 71 -7.03 6.00 -8.68
C ASN A 71 -6.34 4.65 -8.91
N TRP A 72 -6.82 3.58 -8.29
CA TRP A 72 -6.16 2.27 -8.34
C TRP A 72 -7.06 1.21 -8.93
N GLU A 73 -6.73 0.76 -10.13
CA GLU A 73 -7.42 -0.39 -10.73
C GLU A 73 -7.05 -1.68 -10.01
N PRO A 74 -7.99 -2.66 -9.92
CA PRO A 74 -7.72 -3.94 -9.25
C PRO A 74 -6.47 -4.65 -9.78
N GLU A 75 -6.21 -4.62 -11.08
CA GLU A 75 -5.04 -5.29 -11.65
C GLU A 75 -3.73 -4.64 -11.20
N LYS A 76 -3.69 -3.32 -11.06
CA LYS A 76 -2.53 -2.61 -10.52
C LYS A 76 -2.28 -2.96 -9.07
N ILE A 77 -3.35 -3.06 -8.28
CA ILE A 77 -3.25 -3.45 -6.87
C ILE A 77 -2.71 -4.87 -6.74
N LYS A 78 -3.19 -5.80 -7.54
CA LYS A 78 -2.70 -7.19 -7.56
C LYS A 78 -1.21 -7.27 -7.87
N LYS A 79 -0.75 -6.50 -8.85
CA LYS A 79 0.67 -6.44 -9.21
C LYS A 79 1.52 -5.89 -8.07
N LEU A 80 1.02 -4.87 -7.38
CA LEU A 80 1.71 -4.27 -6.24
C LEU A 80 1.79 -5.24 -5.07
N ILE A 81 0.70 -5.96 -4.77
CA ILE A 81 0.68 -7.00 -3.75
C ILE A 81 1.73 -8.07 -4.06
N TYR A 82 1.81 -8.51 -5.30
CA TYR A 82 2.81 -9.49 -5.73
C TYR A 82 4.24 -8.99 -5.50
N LYS A 83 4.52 -7.73 -5.85
CA LYS A 83 5.84 -7.13 -5.62
C LYS A 83 6.18 -7.06 -4.14
N ILE A 84 5.24 -6.68 -3.30
CA ILE A 84 5.46 -6.57 -1.85
C ILE A 84 5.71 -7.95 -1.24
N ASN A 85 4.96 -8.98 -1.68
CA ASN A 85 5.21 -10.35 -1.22
C ASN A 85 6.62 -10.81 -1.57
N LYS A 86 7.11 -10.48 -2.76
CA LYS A 86 8.49 -10.79 -3.15
C LYS A 86 9.51 -10.09 -2.27
N ILE A 87 9.27 -8.82 -1.96
CA ILE A 87 10.15 -8.03 -1.10
C ILE A 87 10.20 -8.63 0.30
N GLU A 88 9.06 -9.04 0.84
CA GLU A 88 9.02 -9.71 2.15
C GLU A 88 9.88 -10.97 2.17
N LEU A 89 9.80 -11.78 1.11
CA LEU A 89 10.64 -12.97 0.98
C LEU A 89 12.13 -12.62 0.93
N LEU A 90 12.50 -11.57 0.19
CA LEU A 90 13.88 -11.12 0.09
C LEU A 90 14.39 -10.60 1.43
N ILE A 91 13.57 -9.88 2.17
CA ILE A 91 13.92 -9.39 3.51
C ILE A 91 14.21 -10.56 4.44
N LYS A 92 13.38 -11.59 4.43
CA LYS A 92 13.57 -12.77 5.26
C LYS A 92 14.83 -13.55 4.89
N LYS A 93 15.21 -13.54 3.61
CA LYS A 93 16.42 -14.24 3.13
C LYS A 93 17.69 -13.45 3.33
N ASN A 94 17.62 -12.12 3.28
CA ASN A 94 18.79 -11.25 3.33
C ASN A 94 18.54 -10.10 4.29
N MET A 95 18.68 -10.40 5.57
CA MET A 95 18.38 -9.48 6.66
C MET A 95 19.27 -8.23 6.66
N GLN A 96 20.50 -8.32 6.14
CA GLN A 96 21.44 -7.20 6.15
C GLN A 96 21.03 -6.08 5.20
N ASN A 97 20.31 -6.41 4.12
CA ASN A 97 19.90 -5.45 3.10
C ASN A 97 18.42 -5.07 3.16
N SER A 98 17.72 -5.50 4.21
CA SER A 98 16.27 -5.29 4.30
C SER A 98 15.87 -3.82 4.26
N VAL A 99 16.63 -2.95 4.93
CA VAL A 99 16.34 -1.51 4.94
C VAL A 99 16.46 -0.92 3.54
N ASN A 100 17.52 -1.29 2.82
CA ASN A 100 17.72 -0.81 1.44
C ASN A 100 16.63 -1.29 0.49
N LEU A 101 16.20 -2.55 0.63
CA LEU A 101 15.09 -3.09 -0.17
C LEU A 101 13.80 -2.30 0.05
N ILE A 102 13.48 -1.96 1.29
CA ILE A 102 12.30 -1.17 1.62
C ILE A 102 12.42 0.25 1.10
N LYS A 103 13.57 0.89 1.28
CA LYS A 103 13.82 2.24 0.76
C LYS A 103 13.67 2.30 -0.74
N ASP A 104 14.28 1.36 -1.44
CA ASP A 104 14.22 1.31 -2.90
C ASP A 104 12.80 1.12 -3.40
N PHE A 105 12.04 0.23 -2.76
CA PHE A 105 10.64 0.00 -3.11
C PHE A 105 9.80 1.27 -2.93
N ILE A 106 9.92 1.92 -1.77
CA ILE A 106 9.14 3.12 -1.47
C ILE A 106 9.48 4.24 -2.46
N LEU A 107 10.77 4.45 -2.73
CA LEU A 107 11.21 5.47 -3.68
C LEU A 107 10.71 5.20 -5.10
N GLU A 108 10.72 3.93 -5.52
CA GLU A 108 10.17 3.53 -6.83
C GLU A 108 8.69 3.89 -6.93
N GLN A 109 7.88 3.59 -5.90
CA GLN A 109 6.46 3.90 -5.92
C GLN A 109 6.20 5.40 -5.94
N LEU A 110 6.94 6.18 -5.16
CA LEU A 110 6.80 7.63 -5.14
C LEU A 110 7.18 8.26 -6.47
N ASN A 111 8.25 7.80 -7.10
CA ASN A 111 8.70 8.29 -8.40
C ASN A 111 7.70 7.95 -9.51
N SER A 112 7.21 6.72 -9.53
CA SER A 112 6.20 6.28 -10.49
C SER A 112 4.93 7.15 -10.39
N LYS A 113 4.47 7.41 -9.17
CA LYS A 113 3.30 8.25 -8.94
C LYS A 113 3.52 9.71 -9.34
N THR A 114 4.73 10.22 -9.13
CA THR A 114 5.10 11.59 -9.46
C THR A 114 5.18 11.80 -10.98
N ASN A 115 5.62 10.79 -11.71
CA ASN A 115 5.81 10.87 -13.16
C ASN A 115 4.52 10.66 -13.95
N ASN A 116 3.46 10.28 -13.30
CA ASN A 116 2.16 10.13 -13.92
C ASN A 116 1.32 11.39 -13.67
#